data_eff66f44ed09f37dabe9094a882e970d
#
_entry.id   eff66f44ed09f37dabe9094a882e970d
#
_cell.length_a   1.000
_cell.length_b   1.000
_cell.length_c   1.000
_cell.angle_alpha   90.00
_cell.angle_beta   90.00
_cell.angle_gamma   90.00
#
_symmetry.space_group_name_H-M   'P 1'
#
loop_
_entity.id
_entity.type
_entity.pdbx_description
1 polymer ?
#
loop_
_entity_poly.entity_id
_entity_poly.type
_entity_poly.pdbx_seq_one_letter_code
_entity_poly.pdbx_strand_id
1 'polypeptide(L)'
;ACAVGKVRGFGTVNIYVTGSDAALSTDVVAKVQEIVAKQRELNVDVLVVNAQRTACNMSVTVYAEDGYSSSEVKALLSKDFADYVNSIPIGGTFHLAELGAKLVATGCINNYTWNTDMQDVTAAKSQCFTVGTVTIGVK
;
A
#
# COMPACT_ATOMS: atom_id res chain seq x y z
N ALA A 1 5.80 3.33 9.54
CA ALA A 1 5.60 4.71 10.04
C ALA A 1 6.46 5.69 9.25
N CYS A 2 5.99 6.91 9.11
CA CYS A 2 6.71 7.99 8.43
C CYS A 2 6.63 9.27 9.26
N ALA A 3 7.78 9.88 9.58
CA ALA A 3 7.85 11.14 10.29
C ALA A 3 8.05 12.31 9.33
N VAL A 4 7.22 13.35 9.45
CA VAL A 4 7.28 14.55 8.62
C VAL A 4 7.35 15.79 9.50
N GLY A 5 8.43 16.54 9.38
CA GLY A 5 8.62 17.78 10.13
C GLY A 5 7.85 18.96 9.55
N LYS A 6 7.57 19.94 10.41
CA LYS A 6 7.00 21.27 10.06
C LYS A 6 5.58 21.26 9.47
N VAL A 7 4.84 20.14 9.57
CA VAL A 7 3.46 20.05 9.02
C VAL A 7 2.52 21.06 9.69
N ARG A 8 2.69 21.28 10.99
CA ARG A 8 1.90 22.22 11.81
C ARG A 8 2.67 23.51 12.16
N GLY A 9 3.84 23.73 11.57
CA GLY A 9 4.72 24.86 11.83
C GLY A 9 6.09 24.47 12.39
N PHE A 10 6.93 25.44 12.71
CA PHE A 10 8.26 25.19 13.26
C PHE A 10 8.20 24.45 14.60
N GLY A 11 9.13 23.52 14.82
CA GLY A 11 9.20 22.72 16.04
C GLY A 11 8.14 21.59 16.12
N THR A 12 7.41 21.31 15.05
CA THR A 12 6.41 20.25 15.01
C THR A 12 6.82 19.08 14.13
N VAL A 13 6.43 17.85 14.52
CA VAL A 13 6.62 16.63 13.75
C VAL A 13 5.32 15.83 13.78
N ASN A 14 4.83 15.43 12.62
CA ASN A 14 3.77 14.44 12.52
C ASN A 14 4.37 13.07 12.23
N ILE A 15 3.95 12.05 12.98
CA ILE A 15 4.30 10.65 12.72
C ILE A 15 3.06 9.95 12.18
N TYR A 16 3.12 9.58 10.92
CA TYR A 16 2.07 8.83 10.25
C TYR A 16 2.29 7.34 10.46
N VAL A 17 1.27 6.65 10.94
CA VAL A 17 1.30 5.22 11.24
C VAL A 17 0.18 4.48 10.53
N THR A 18 0.37 3.21 10.26
CA THR A 18 -0.64 2.33 9.67
C THR A 18 -0.39 0.89 10.08
N GLY A 19 -1.45 0.08 10.11
CA GLY A 19 -1.34 -1.38 10.15
C GLY A 19 -0.99 -1.96 8.79
N SER A 20 -0.80 -3.26 8.71
CA SER A 20 -0.45 -3.95 7.46
C SER A 20 -1.55 -3.86 6.40
N ASP A 21 -2.79 -4.01 6.81
CA ASP A 21 -3.97 -4.07 5.92
C ASP A 21 -5.10 -3.10 6.34
N ALA A 22 -5.04 -2.54 7.54
CA ALA A 22 -6.02 -1.61 8.07
C ALA A 22 -5.37 -0.48 8.86
N ALA A 23 -6.10 0.61 9.08
CA ALA A 23 -5.69 1.66 10.01
C ALA A 23 -5.61 1.11 11.44
N LEU A 24 -4.68 1.64 12.24
CA LEU A 24 -4.56 1.29 13.64
C LEU A 24 -5.77 1.82 14.42
N SER A 25 -6.18 1.08 15.46
CA SER A 25 -7.24 1.54 16.38
C SER A 25 -6.81 2.80 17.13
N THR A 26 -7.79 3.59 17.56
CA THR A 26 -7.55 4.81 18.34
C THR A 26 -6.71 4.55 19.60
N ASP A 27 -6.96 3.42 20.28
CA ASP A 27 -6.23 3.04 21.49
C ASP A 27 -4.75 2.76 21.23
N VAL A 28 -4.43 2.10 20.11
CA VAL A 28 -3.05 1.83 19.70
C VAL A 28 -2.34 3.12 19.33
N VAL A 29 -2.99 4.00 18.56
CA VAL A 29 -2.43 5.31 18.21
C VAL A 29 -2.16 6.14 19.48
N ALA A 30 -3.08 6.13 20.44
CA ALA A 30 -2.91 6.85 21.72
C ALA A 30 -1.73 6.30 22.53
N LYS A 31 -1.53 4.98 22.58
CA LYS A 31 -0.38 4.37 23.25
C LYS A 31 0.95 4.74 22.58
N VAL A 32 0.99 4.75 21.26
CA VAL A 32 2.17 5.18 20.51
C VAL A 32 2.47 6.66 20.77
N GLN A 33 1.44 7.50 20.76
CA GLN A 33 1.55 8.92 21.10
C GLN A 33 2.14 9.12 22.51
N GLU A 34 1.69 8.36 23.50
CA GLU A 34 2.19 8.44 24.88
C GLU A 34 3.68 8.07 24.96
N ILE A 35 4.09 6.96 24.29
CA ILE A 35 5.47 6.52 24.27
C ILE A 35 6.38 7.56 23.61
N VAL A 36 5.96 8.07 22.46
CA VAL A 36 6.74 9.07 21.73
C VAL A 36 6.84 10.38 22.52
N ALA A 37 5.77 10.80 23.17
CA ALA A 37 5.76 12.00 24.00
C ALA A 37 6.74 11.94 25.19
N LYS A 38 6.97 10.74 25.72
CA LYS A 38 7.96 10.51 26.81
C LYS A 38 9.41 10.55 26.31
N GLN A 39 9.66 10.27 25.05
CA GLN A 39 10.99 10.17 24.46
C GLN A 39 11.39 11.36 23.59
N ARG A 40 10.46 12.28 23.33
CA ARG A 40 10.73 13.47 22.52
C ARG A 40 11.63 14.48 23.21
N GLU A 41 12.32 15.28 22.43
CA GLU A 41 13.03 16.47 22.94
C GLU A 41 12.04 17.53 23.45
N LEU A 42 12.46 18.34 24.44
CA LEU A 42 11.60 19.32 25.10
C LEU A 42 10.94 20.35 24.15
N ASN A 43 11.64 20.67 23.07
CA ASN A 43 11.21 21.73 22.14
C ASN A 43 10.53 21.18 20.86
N VAL A 44 10.20 19.88 20.82
CA VAL A 44 9.55 19.28 19.66
C VAL A 44 8.13 18.83 20.03
N ASP A 45 7.16 19.36 19.32
CA ASP A 45 5.77 18.92 19.44
C ASP A 45 5.50 17.79 18.42
N VAL A 46 5.25 16.58 18.93
CA VAL A 46 5.04 15.38 18.14
C VAL A 46 3.58 14.94 18.19
N LEU A 47 2.99 14.74 17.03
CA LEU A 47 1.64 14.20 16.86
C LEU A 47 1.67 12.90 16.09
N VAL A 48 1.09 11.83 16.65
CA VAL A 48 0.92 10.53 15.99
C VAL A 48 -0.48 10.44 15.41
N VAL A 49 -0.56 10.17 14.12
CA VAL A 49 -1.84 10.04 13.40
C VAL A 49 -1.82 8.85 12.44
N ASN A 50 -2.99 8.25 12.20
CA ASN A 50 -3.10 7.27 11.14
C ASN A 50 -2.83 7.91 9.77
N ALA A 51 -2.09 7.20 8.92
CA ALA A 51 -1.95 7.57 7.52
C ALA A 51 -3.30 7.45 6.81
N GLN A 52 -3.57 8.38 5.90
CA GLN A 52 -4.76 8.31 5.06
C GLN A 52 -4.59 7.17 4.03
N ARG A 53 -5.59 6.31 3.92
CA ARG A 53 -5.57 5.20 2.98
C ARG A 53 -6.21 5.61 1.65
N THR A 54 -5.49 5.35 0.57
CA THR A 54 -5.95 5.58 -0.81
C THR A 54 -6.10 4.25 -1.52
N ALA A 55 -7.27 4.00 -2.11
CA ALA A 55 -7.52 2.77 -2.84
C ALA A 55 -6.64 2.67 -4.09
N CYS A 56 -6.01 1.51 -4.27
CA CYS A 56 -5.22 1.17 -5.43
C CYS A 56 -5.94 0.07 -6.21
N ASN A 57 -6.27 0.34 -7.46
CA ASN A 57 -7.04 -0.57 -8.30
C ASN A 57 -6.12 -1.32 -9.27
N MET A 58 -6.48 -2.55 -9.59
CA MET A 58 -5.81 -3.32 -10.63
C MET A 58 -6.80 -3.71 -11.72
N SER A 59 -6.43 -3.45 -12.97
CA SER A 59 -7.17 -3.91 -14.14
C SER A 59 -6.19 -4.48 -15.16
N VAL A 60 -6.23 -5.79 -15.36
CA VAL A 60 -5.27 -6.53 -16.17
C VAL A 60 -5.95 -7.66 -16.94
N THR A 61 -5.48 -7.88 -18.15
CA THR A 61 -5.79 -9.09 -18.92
C THR A 61 -4.57 -9.99 -18.92
N VAL A 62 -4.73 -11.24 -18.49
CA VAL A 62 -3.66 -12.21 -18.37
C VAL A 62 -3.88 -13.42 -19.26
N TYR A 63 -2.79 -14.06 -19.66
CA TYR A 63 -2.79 -15.30 -20.44
C TYR A 63 -2.34 -16.42 -19.52
N ALA A 64 -3.27 -17.32 -19.18
CA ALA A 64 -3.01 -18.41 -18.26
C ALA A 64 -2.05 -19.45 -18.84
N GLU A 65 -1.21 -20.01 -17.99
CA GLU A 65 -0.43 -21.21 -18.32
C GLU A 65 -1.33 -22.47 -18.32
N ASP A 66 -0.93 -23.46 -19.09
CA ASP A 66 -1.63 -24.73 -19.16
C ASP A 66 -1.72 -25.40 -17.77
N GLY A 67 -2.90 -25.88 -17.42
CA GLY A 67 -3.13 -26.55 -16.16
C GLY A 67 -3.74 -25.67 -15.05
N TYR A 68 -3.88 -24.38 -15.28
CA TYR A 68 -4.53 -23.46 -14.33
C TYR A 68 -5.94 -23.09 -14.80
N SER A 69 -6.91 -23.16 -13.90
CA SER A 69 -8.26 -22.65 -14.15
C SER A 69 -8.32 -21.13 -13.99
N SER A 70 -9.28 -20.48 -14.66
CA SER A 70 -9.48 -19.03 -14.53
C SER A 70 -9.70 -18.58 -13.09
N SER A 71 -10.36 -19.39 -12.26
CA SER A 71 -10.60 -19.07 -10.85
C SER A 71 -9.33 -19.16 -10.01
N GLU A 72 -8.46 -20.14 -10.25
CA GLU A 72 -7.17 -20.26 -9.58
C GLU A 72 -6.25 -19.09 -9.93
N VAL A 73 -6.16 -18.74 -11.22
CA VAL A 73 -5.36 -17.59 -11.67
C VAL A 73 -5.83 -16.30 -11.00
N LYS A 74 -7.15 -16.05 -11.00
CA LYS A 74 -7.70 -14.86 -10.35
C LYS A 74 -7.41 -14.81 -8.84
N ALA A 75 -7.53 -15.95 -8.15
CA ALA A 75 -7.26 -16.03 -6.72
C ALA A 75 -5.77 -15.74 -6.41
N LEU A 76 -4.86 -16.37 -7.14
CA LEU A 76 -3.41 -16.17 -6.96
C LEU A 76 -2.99 -14.72 -7.26
N LEU A 77 -3.44 -14.16 -8.37
CA LEU A 77 -3.08 -12.79 -8.75
C LEU A 77 -3.69 -11.75 -7.81
N SER A 78 -4.91 -11.97 -7.33
CA SER A 78 -5.55 -11.08 -6.35
C SER A 78 -4.80 -11.09 -5.02
N LYS A 79 -4.33 -12.25 -4.57
CA LYS A 79 -3.51 -12.37 -3.37
C LYS A 79 -2.17 -11.64 -3.53
N ASP A 80 -1.48 -11.85 -4.63
CA ASP A 80 -0.20 -11.20 -4.89
C ASP A 80 -0.34 -9.67 -5.02
N PHE A 81 -1.43 -9.21 -5.63
CA PHE A 81 -1.74 -7.79 -5.67
C PHE A 81 -1.96 -7.20 -4.27
N ALA A 82 -2.74 -7.89 -3.43
CA ALA A 82 -2.98 -7.46 -2.05
C ALA A 82 -1.68 -7.43 -1.24
N ASP A 83 -0.85 -8.45 -1.35
CA ASP A 83 0.45 -8.53 -0.68
C ASP A 83 1.39 -7.40 -1.15
N TYR A 84 1.41 -7.11 -2.44
CA TYR A 84 2.19 -6.00 -3.00
C TYR A 84 1.72 -4.64 -2.49
N VAL A 85 0.43 -4.34 -2.58
CA VAL A 85 -0.14 -3.06 -2.13
C VAL A 85 0.12 -2.84 -0.64
N ASN A 86 -0.05 -3.88 0.18
CA ASN A 86 0.18 -3.81 1.62
C ASN A 86 1.69 -3.71 1.98
N SER A 87 2.58 -4.06 1.08
CA SER A 87 4.02 -3.92 1.26
C SER A 87 4.55 -2.51 0.96
N ILE A 88 3.79 -1.68 0.24
CA ILE A 88 4.21 -0.32 -0.09
C ILE A 88 4.17 0.55 1.17
N PRO A 89 5.30 1.18 1.56
CA PRO A 89 5.35 2.01 2.76
C PRO A 89 4.55 3.31 2.59
N ILE A 90 4.27 3.98 3.71
CA ILE A 90 3.68 5.32 3.71
C ILE A 90 4.56 6.26 2.88
N GLY A 91 3.95 7.00 1.96
CA GLY A 91 4.66 7.87 1.02
C GLY A 91 5.41 7.15 -0.09
N GLY A 92 5.22 5.83 -0.21
CA GLY A 92 5.83 5.02 -1.27
C GLY A 92 5.15 5.17 -2.62
N THR A 93 5.70 4.50 -3.62
CA THR A 93 5.19 4.52 -5.00
C THR A 93 4.69 3.13 -5.40
N PHE A 94 3.51 3.10 -5.99
CA PHE A 94 2.99 1.93 -6.68
C PHE A 94 3.60 1.87 -8.08
N HIS A 95 4.41 0.86 -8.35
CA HIS A 95 5.07 0.66 -9.64
C HIS A 95 4.43 -0.49 -10.41
N LEU A 96 3.97 -0.22 -11.63
CA LEU A 96 3.41 -1.25 -12.52
C LEU A 96 4.44 -2.32 -12.88
N ALA A 97 5.70 -1.92 -13.07
CA ALA A 97 6.77 -2.87 -13.39
C ALA A 97 7.03 -3.89 -12.28
N GLU A 98 7.01 -3.44 -11.02
CA GLU A 98 7.16 -4.33 -9.86
C GLU A 98 5.97 -5.28 -9.72
N LEU A 99 4.76 -4.76 -9.89
CA LEU A 99 3.56 -5.59 -9.85
C LEU A 99 3.57 -6.61 -10.98
N GLY A 100 3.91 -6.20 -12.21
CA GLY A 100 4.02 -7.10 -13.36
C GLY A 100 5.01 -8.24 -13.13
N ALA A 101 6.18 -7.94 -12.55
CA ALA A 101 7.16 -8.94 -12.20
C ALA A 101 6.64 -9.95 -11.16
N LYS A 102 5.88 -9.50 -10.17
CA LYS A 102 5.23 -10.37 -9.18
C LYS A 102 4.16 -11.26 -9.80
N LEU A 103 3.34 -10.73 -10.70
CA LEU A 103 2.30 -11.51 -11.38
C LEU A 103 2.91 -12.63 -12.22
N VAL A 104 3.97 -12.36 -12.95
CA VAL A 104 4.68 -13.38 -13.75
C VAL A 104 5.39 -14.39 -12.85
N ALA A 105 5.93 -13.95 -11.72
CA ALA A 105 6.63 -14.83 -10.77
C ALA A 105 5.71 -15.88 -10.13
N THR A 106 4.39 -15.73 -10.17
CA THR A 106 3.45 -16.77 -9.72
C THR A 106 3.55 -18.06 -10.52
N GLY A 107 4.00 -17.98 -11.76
CA GLY A 107 4.08 -19.13 -12.70
C GLY A 107 2.73 -19.59 -13.26
N CYS A 108 1.62 -18.95 -12.90
CA CYS A 108 0.30 -19.32 -13.41
C CYS A 108 -0.10 -18.56 -14.69
N ILE A 109 0.69 -17.59 -15.11
CA ILE A 109 0.50 -16.84 -16.35
C ILE A 109 1.80 -16.76 -17.15
N ASN A 110 1.70 -16.73 -18.47
CA ASN A 110 2.84 -16.56 -19.35
C ASN A 110 2.99 -15.13 -19.89
N ASN A 111 1.91 -14.37 -19.89
CA ASN A 111 1.92 -12.98 -20.33
C ASN A 111 0.76 -12.20 -19.69
N TYR A 112 0.86 -10.88 -19.72
CA TYR A 112 -0.20 -9.98 -19.27
C TYR A 112 -0.22 -8.68 -20.06
N THR A 113 -1.36 -8.00 -20.05
CA THR A 113 -1.53 -6.66 -20.62
C THR A 113 -2.32 -5.82 -19.64
N TRP A 114 -1.77 -4.66 -19.27
CA TRP A 114 -2.50 -3.70 -18.46
C TRP A 114 -3.67 -3.14 -19.26
N ASN A 115 -4.84 -3.10 -18.65
CA ASN A 115 -5.98 -2.41 -19.24
C ASN A 115 -5.77 -0.88 -19.14
N THR A 116 -6.61 -0.11 -19.82
CA THR A 116 -6.55 1.35 -19.82
C THR A 116 -6.53 1.94 -18.39
N ASP A 117 -5.84 3.05 -18.23
CA ASP A 117 -5.71 3.84 -16.99
C ASP A 117 -4.81 3.28 -15.89
N MET A 118 -4.11 2.18 -16.13
CA MET A 118 -3.07 1.70 -15.21
C MET A 118 -1.80 2.53 -15.37
N GLN A 119 -1.34 3.14 -14.27
CA GLN A 119 -0.12 3.95 -14.23
C GLN A 119 0.55 3.89 -12.86
N ASP A 120 1.80 4.29 -12.80
CA ASP A 120 2.51 4.46 -11.54
C ASP A 120 1.88 5.58 -10.72
N VAL A 121 1.72 5.37 -9.42
CA VAL A 121 1.13 6.35 -8.50
C VAL A 121 2.02 6.50 -7.28
N THR A 122 2.37 7.73 -6.93
CA THR A 122 3.13 8.05 -5.72
C THR A 122 2.19 8.60 -4.65
N ALA A 123 2.21 8.00 -3.46
CA ALA A 123 1.47 8.48 -2.31
C ALA A 123 2.16 9.71 -1.69
N ALA A 124 1.37 10.61 -1.11
CA ALA A 124 1.92 11.67 -0.27
C ALA A 124 2.50 11.07 1.03
N LYS A 125 3.40 11.78 1.69
CA LYS A 125 4.06 11.33 2.93
C LYS A 125 3.10 11.08 4.11
N SER A 126 1.86 11.52 3.99
CA SER A 126 0.77 11.27 4.94
C SER A 126 -0.17 10.15 4.50
N GLN A 127 0.08 9.51 3.36
CA GLN A 127 -0.81 8.55 2.72
C GLN A 127 -0.13 7.20 2.52
N CYS A 128 -0.95 6.14 2.53
CA CYS A 128 -0.56 4.81 2.12
C CYS A 128 -1.64 4.22 1.20
N PHE A 129 -1.30 3.13 0.53
CA PHE A 129 -2.24 2.44 -0.34
C PHE A 129 -3.01 1.36 0.40
N THR A 130 -4.23 1.13 -0.05
CA THR A 130 -5.04 -0.04 0.31
C THR A 130 -5.58 -0.70 -0.95
N VAL A 131 -5.94 -1.98 -0.85
CA VAL A 131 -6.51 -2.72 -1.98
C VAL A 131 -7.87 -2.12 -2.36
N GLY A 132 -7.99 -1.73 -3.61
CA GLY A 132 -9.24 -1.25 -4.20
C GLY A 132 -9.92 -2.33 -5.05
N THR A 133 -10.48 -1.92 -6.18
CA THR A 133 -11.13 -2.84 -7.13
C THR A 133 -10.10 -3.63 -7.92
N VAL A 134 -10.30 -4.95 -8.02
CA VAL A 134 -9.45 -5.86 -8.78
C VAL A 134 -10.26 -6.45 -9.92
N THR A 135 -9.82 -6.17 -11.15
CA THR A 135 -10.44 -6.69 -12.39
C THR A 135 -9.41 -7.50 -13.16
N ILE A 136 -9.63 -8.79 -13.30
CA ILE A 136 -8.73 -9.72 -13.99
C ILE A 136 -9.50 -10.43 -15.10
N GLY A 137 -9.13 -10.14 -16.35
CA GLY A 137 -9.56 -10.93 -17.50
C GLY A 137 -8.57 -12.07 -17.73
N VAL A 138 -9.06 -13.31 -17.86
CA VAL A 138 -8.21 -14.48 -18.13
C VAL A 138 -8.50 -15.00 -19.52
N LYS A 139 -7.47 -15.19 -20.32
CA LYS A 139 -7.51 -15.77 -21.66
C LYS A 139 -6.70 -17.05 -21.76
#